data_c6a35c90ec668429b5a6fc9d18f36f9d
#
_entry.id   c6a35c90ec668429b5a6fc9d18f36f9d
#
_cell.length_a   1.000
_cell.length_b   1.000
_cell.length_c   1.000
_cell.angle_alpha   90.00
_cell.angle_beta   90.00
_cell.angle_gamma   90.00
#
_symmetry.space_group_name_H-M   'P 1'
#
loop_
_entity.id
_entity.type
_entity.pdbx_description
1 polymer ?
#
loop_
_entity_poly.entity_id
_entity_poly.type
_entity_poly.pdbx_seq_one_letter_code
_entity_poly.pdbx_strand_id
1 'polypeptide(L)'
;MNNKDLKVAVLGAGAMGCLFGGLLAEKGLNVMLIDVWKEHVDEINKNGLKMDGHGGDRFIKVPATSDPSSMGKVDAVIVMCKATALEPALKSIKNIINDKTVFMSFQNGIGHEAIIKSIVGDEKVIGGTTTQASNILGPGHIMNHAALPSWIGEYDGGITDRITEIADTFTAHNLEMIAAEDVKKRKWMK
;
A
#
# COMPACT_ATOMS: atom_id res chain seq x y z
N MET A 1 4.70 -8.46 16.36
CA MET A 1 3.60 -7.47 16.48
C MET A 1 2.29 -8.22 16.63
N ASN A 2 1.33 -7.71 17.38
CA ASN A 2 0.02 -8.35 17.48
C ASN A 2 -0.72 -8.07 16.16
N ASN A 3 -0.90 -9.07 15.31
CA ASN A 3 -1.35 -8.94 13.90
C ASN A 3 -2.72 -8.22 13.71
N LYS A 4 -3.50 -7.99 14.76
CA LYS A 4 -4.84 -7.36 14.68
C LYS A 4 -4.84 -5.83 14.74
N ASP A 5 -3.72 -5.20 15.13
CA ASP A 5 -3.66 -3.75 15.38
C ASP A 5 -2.74 -3.00 14.42
N LEU A 6 -2.26 -3.66 13.34
CA LEU A 6 -1.36 -3.04 12.37
C LEU A 6 -2.05 -1.85 11.67
N LYS A 7 -1.49 -0.66 11.82
CA LYS A 7 -1.97 0.56 11.18
C LYS A 7 -1.21 0.80 9.87
N VAL A 8 -1.94 0.78 8.78
CA VAL A 8 -1.38 0.89 7.42
C VAL A 8 -1.82 2.19 6.77
N ALA A 9 -0.88 2.95 6.25
CA ALA A 9 -1.16 4.04 5.32
C ALA A 9 -0.86 3.61 3.89
N VAL A 10 -1.75 3.90 2.96
CA VAL A 10 -1.51 3.72 1.51
C VAL A 10 -1.25 5.09 0.90
N LEU A 11 -0.01 5.35 0.53
CA LEU A 11 0.44 6.62 -0.04
C LEU A 11 0.29 6.60 -1.57
N GLY A 12 -0.76 7.26 -2.04
CA GLY A 12 -1.25 7.22 -3.41
C GLY A 12 -2.45 6.27 -3.54
N ALA A 13 -3.67 6.82 -3.42
CA ALA A 13 -4.92 6.09 -3.58
C ALA A 13 -5.40 6.05 -5.04
N GLY A 14 -4.48 5.87 -5.99
CA GLY A 14 -4.81 5.52 -7.37
C GLY A 14 -5.45 4.13 -7.47
N ALA A 15 -5.60 3.58 -8.68
CA ALA A 15 -6.23 2.27 -8.89
C ALA A 15 -5.63 1.17 -8.01
N MET A 16 -4.28 1.05 -8.01
CA MET A 16 -3.60 0.01 -7.23
C MET A 16 -3.60 0.29 -5.73
N GLY A 17 -3.48 1.56 -5.33
CA GLY A 17 -3.56 1.92 -3.91
C GLY A 17 -4.94 1.66 -3.33
N CYS A 18 -6.00 1.99 -4.07
CA CYS A 18 -7.38 1.65 -3.70
C CYS A 18 -7.61 0.15 -3.67
N LEU A 19 -7.05 -0.61 -4.63
CA LEU A 19 -7.16 -2.07 -4.62
C LEU A 19 -6.54 -2.66 -3.35
N PHE A 20 -5.28 -2.34 -3.06
CA PHE A 20 -4.58 -2.86 -1.89
C PHE A 20 -5.25 -2.42 -0.58
N GLY A 21 -5.46 -1.11 -0.43
CA GLY A 21 -6.06 -0.59 0.78
C GLY A 21 -7.49 -1.06 0.99
N GLY A 22 -8.28 -1.18 -0.08
CA GLY A 22 -9.64 -1.69 -0.04
C GLY A 22 -9.70 -3.15 0.39
N LEU A 23 -8.91 -4.03 -0.23
CA LEU A 23 -8.87 -5.46 0.14
C LEU A 23 -8.48 -5.68 1.60
N LEU A 24 -7.45 -4.96 2.08
CA LEU A 24 -7.01 -5.04 3.47
C LEU A 24 -8.09 -4.52 4.44
N ALA A 25 -8.71 -3.38 4.13
CA ALA A 25 -9.75 -2.78 4.97
C ALA A 25 -11.04 -3.61 5.02
N GLU A 26 -11.40 -4.27 3.90
CA GLU A 26 -12.58 -5.14 3.82
C GLU A 26 -12.57 -6.27 4.85
N LYS A 27 -11.39 -6.73 5.25
CA LYS A 27 -11.20 -7.75 6.29
C LYS A 27 -10.87 -7.18 7.66
N GLY A 28 -10.99 -5.87 7.84
CA GLY A 28 -10.90 -5.22 9.12
C GLY A 28 -9.50 -4.76 9.53
N LEU A 29 -8.52 -4.76 8.61
CA LEU A 29 -7.23 -4.13 8.90
C LEU A 29 -7.42 -2.61 8.99
N ASN A 30 -6.69 -1.98 9.91
CA ASN A 30 -6.74 -0.52 10.08
C ASN A 30 -5.95 0.17 8.96
N VAL A 31 -6.64 0.60 7.92
CA VAL A 31 -6.07 1.21 6.72
C VAL A 31 -6.55 2.64 6.55
N MET A 32 -5.66 3.55 6.15
CA MET A 32 -5.96 4.90 5.70
C MET A 32 -5.41 5.11 4.27
N LEU A 33 -6.26 5.52 3.35
CA LEU A 33 -5.85 5.94 2.00
C LEU A 33 -5.42 7.41 2.02
N ILE A 34 -4.30 7.73 1.36
CA ILE A 34 -3.79 9.10 1.26
C ILE A 34 -3.63 9.46 -0.21
N ASP A 35 -4.33 10.49 -0.68
CA ASP A 35 -4.19 10.99 -2.06
C ASP A 35 -4.47 12.49 -2.13
N VAL A 36 -3.85 13.16 -3.08
CA VAL A 36 -4.05 14.60 -3.33
C VAL A 36 -5.31 14.90 -4.14
N TRP A 37 -5.92 13.90 -4.76
CA TRP A 37 -7.16 14.04 -5.53
C TRP A 37 -8.37 14.14 -4.61
N LYS A 38 -8.68 15.37 -4.24
CA LYS A 38 -9.68 15.67 -3.22
C LYS A 38 -11.06 15.09 -3.54
N GLU A 39 -11.54 15.22 -4.79
CA GLU A 39 -12.84 14.68 -5.20
C GLU A 39 -12.92 13.15 -5.00
N HIS A 40 -11.84 12.43 -5.30
CA HIS A 40 -11.74 10.99 -5.09
C HIS A 40 -11.79 10.64 -3.59
N VAL A 41 -11.05 11.39 -2.77
CA VAL A 41 -11.04 11.22 -1.31
C VAL A 41 -12.42 11.51 -0.71
N ASP A 42 -13.06 12.60 -1.13
CA ASP A 42 -14.39 13.00 -0.64
C ASP A 42 -15.44 11.94 -1.01
N GLU A 43 -15.38 11.38 -2.24
CA GLU A 43 -16.30 10.33 -2.68
C GLU A 43 -16.12 9.03 -1.87
N ILE A 44 -14.86 8.59 -1.64
CA ILE A 44 -14.56 7.43 -0.81
C ILE A 44 -15.12 7.61 0.61
N ASN A 45 -14.91 8.77 1.22
CA ASN A 45 -15.38 9.02 2.59
C ASN A 45 -16.90 9.08 2.68
N LYS A 46 -17.57 9.59 1.64
CA LYS A 46 -19.02 9.75 1.60
C LYS A 46 -19.76 8.44 1.35
N ASN A 47 -19.33 7.68 0.37
CA ASN A 47 -20.06 6.53 -0.16
C ASN A 47 -19.33 5.19 0.05
N GLY A 48 -18.06 5.20 0.47
CA GLY A 48 -17.16 4.07 0.47
C GLY A 48 -16.43 3.92 -0.86
N LEU A 49 -15.36 3.16 -0.88
CA LEU A 49 -14.66 2.78 -2.11
C LEU A 49 -15.50 1.76 -2.87
N LYS A 50 -15.98 2.15 -4.06
CA LYS A 50 -16.66 1.21 -4.97
C LYS A 50 -15.61 0.38 -5.70
N MET A 51 -15.72 -0.94 -5.58
CA MET A 51 -14.86 -1.91 -6.25
C MET A 51 -15.71 -2.87 -7.05
N ASP A 52 -15.59 -2.81 -8.39
CA ASP A 52 -16.23 -3.72 -9.31
C ASP A 52 -15.27 -4.84 -9.75
N GLY A 53 -15.80 -5.88 -10.38
CA GLY A 53 -15.04 -6.95 -11.01
C GLY A 53 -14.75 -8.14 -10.09
N HIS A 54 -13.49 -8.57 -9.98
CA HIS A 54 -13.16 -9.78 -9.23
C HIS A 54 -13.63 -9.68 -7.77
N GLY A 55 -14.34 -10.70 -7.32
CA GLY A 55 -14.95 -10.74 -5.99
C GLY A 55 -16.34 -10.11 -5.91
N GLY A 56 -16.90 -9.64 -7.08
CA GLY A 56 -18.20 -8.99 -7.19
C GLY A 56 -18.17 -7.50 -6.90
N ASP A 57 -19.17 -6.80 -7.41
CA ASP A 57 -19.34 -5.37 -7.25
C ASP A 57 -19.76 -5.03 -5.81
N ARG A 58 -19.03 -4.13 -5.15
CA ARG A 58 -19.27 -3.81 -3.74
C ARG A 58 -18.72 -2.46 -3.32
N PHE A 59 -19.20 -1.97 -2.17
CA PHE A 59 -18.68 -0.80 -1.50
C PHE A 59 -17.90 -1.20 -0.26
N ILE A 60 -16.68 -0.71 -0.14
CA ILE A 60 -15.77 -1.00 0.97
C ILE A 60 -15.62 0.25 1.83
N LYS A 61 -15.86 0.12 3.12
CA LYS A 61 -15.61 1.20 4.08
C LYS A 61 -14.10 1.27 4.36
N VAL A 62 -13.45 2.27 3.83
CA VAL A 62 -12.05 2.59 4.08
C VAL A 62 -11.91 4.11 4.18
N PRO A 63 -11.33 4.65 5.25
CA PRO A 63 -11.13 6.09 5.35
C PRO A 63 -10.06 6.57 4.36
N ALA A 64 -10.23 7.79 3.87
CA ALA A 64 -9.28 8.43 2.98
C ALA A 64 -9.01 9.89 3.40
N THR A 65 -7.83 10.41 3.14
CA THR A 65 -7.49 11.80 3.42
C THR A 65 -6.60 12.42 2.35
N SER A 66 -6.80 13.71 2.09
CA SER A 66 -5.87 14.53 1.31
C SER A 66 -4.92 15.34 2.21
N ASP A 67 -5.14 15.31 3.52
CA ASP A 67 -4.30 15.97 4.51
C ASP A 67 -3.94 14.98 5.64
N PRO A 68 -2.76 14.34 5.60
CA PRO A 68 -2.31 13.43 6.64
C PRO A 68 -1.82 14.13 7.93
N SER A 69 -1.87 15.46 8.01
CA SER A 69 -1.28 16.21 9.14
C SER A 69 -1.88 15.86 10.50
N SER A 70 -3.16 15.50 10.54
CA SER A 70 -3.90 15.13 11.76
C SER A 70 -3.88 13.63 12.07
N MET A 71 -3.27 12.80 11.23
CA MET A 71 -3.21 11.36 11.45
C MET A 71 -2.24 11.00 12.58
N GLY A 72 -2.56 9.94 13.32
CA GLY A 72 -1.63 9.30 14.26
C GLY A 72 -0.53 8.54 13.55
N LYS A 73 0.43 8.01 14.34
CA LYS A 73 1.53 7.19 13.81
C LYS A 73 1.03 5.89 13.19
N VAL A 74 1.70 5.46 12.12
CA VAL A 74 1.41 4.21 11.40
C VAL A 74 2.59 3.24 11.51
N ASP A 75 2.29 1.95 11.39
CA ASP A 75 3.28 0.88 11.46
C ASP A 75 3.86 0.55 10.08
N ALA A 76 3.05 0.72 9.04
CA ALA A 76 3.45 0.44 7.67
C ALA A 76 2.92 1.48 6.68
N VAL A 77 3.70 1.77 5.64
CA VAL A 77 3.34 2.63 4.51
C VAL A 77 3.49 1.83 3.22
N ILE A 78 2.37 1.63 2.51
CA ILE A 78 2.37 1.08 1.16
C ILE A 78 2.50 2.24 0.16
N VAL A 79 3.59 2.27 -0.60
CA VAL A 79 3.88 3.36 -1.56
C VAL A 79 3.37 2.96 -2.94
N MET A 80 2.31 3.66 -3.40
CA MET A 80 1.61 3.43 -4.67
C MET A 80 1.48 4.71 -5.52
N CYS A 81 2.02 5.84 -5.07
CA CYS A 81 2.00 7.09 -5.84
C CYS A 81 2.87 6.96 -7.10
N LYS A 82 2.63 7.84 -8.09
CA LYS A 82 3.48 7.90 -9.28
C LYS A 82 4.92 8.29 -8.91
N ALA A 83 5.90 7.78 -9.65
CA ALA A 83 7.33 8.06 -9.43
C ALA A 83 7.64 9.56 -9.35
N THR A 84 7.02 10.37 -10.21
CA THR A 84 7.18 11.82 -10.26
C THR A 84 6.66 12.56 -9.00
N ALA A 85 5.78 11.91 -8.23
CA ALA A 85 5.21 12.45 -7.00
C ALA A 85 5.85 11.87 -5.72
N LEU A 86 6.81 10.94 -5.84
CA LEU A 86 7.32 10.15 -4.71
C LEU A 86 7.91 11.02 -3.60
N GLU A 87 8.86 11.91 -3.91
CA GLU A 87 9.50 12.74 -2.88
C GLU A 87 8.52 13.69 -2.18
N PRO A 88 7.68 14.49 -2.88
CA PRO A 88 6.72 15.34 -2.21
C PRO A 88 5.70 14.54 -1.39
N ALA A 89 5.27 13.37 -1.87
CA ALA A 89 4.37 12.49 -1.13
C ALA A 89 5.01 11.97 0.17
N LEU A 90 6.26 11.50 0.14
CA LEU A 90 6.98 11.08 1.35
C LEU A 90 7.17 12.23 2.35
N LYS A 91 7.45 13.44 1.85
CA LYS A 91 7.58 14.63 2.71
C LYS A 91 6.27 15.00 3.42
N SER A 92 5.11 14.79 2.75
CA SER A 92 3.80 15.12 3.34
C SER A 92 3.39 14.22 4.49
N ILE A 93 3.97 13.02 4.61
CA ILE A 93 3.62 12.03 5.64
C ILE A 93 4.63 11.94 6.79
N LYS A 94 5.61 12.86 6.89
CA LYS A 94 6.64 12.82 7.95
C LYS A 94 6.06 12.80 9.36
N ASN A 95 4.92 13.44 9.57
CA ASN A 95 4.25 13.50 10.87
C ASN A 95 3.63 12.17 11.31
N ILE A 96 3.33 11.24 10.39
CA ILE A 96 2.68 9.96 10.71
C ILE A 96 3.66 8.79 10.82
N ILE A 97 4.94 8.97 10.52
CA ILE A 97 5.98 7.96 10.63
C ILE A 97 6.71 8.01 11.98
N ASN A 98 7.24 6.88 12.41
CA ASN A 98 8.12 6.73 13.57
C ASN A 98 9.32 5.84 13.24
N ASP A 99 10.15 5.53 14.22
CA ASP A 99 11.38 4.74 14.00
C ASP A 99 11.12 3.29 13.59
N LYS A 100 9.92 2.77 13.85
CA LYS A 100 9.51 1.38 13.51
C LYS A 100 8.67 1.28 12.26
N THR A 101 8.26 2.41 11.66
CA THR A 101 7.43 2.41 10.45
C THR A 101 8.18 1.78 9.28
N VAL A 102 7.57 0.78 8.64
CA VAL A 102 8.11 0.07 7.48
C VAL A 102 7.51 0.61 6.19
N PHE A 103 8.31 0.78 5.15
CA PHE A 103 7.89 1.26 3.82
C PHE A 103 7.97 0.14 2.80
N MET A 104 6.88 -0.09 2.07
CA MET A 104 6.77 -1.08 1.00
C MET A 104 6.48 -0.39 -0.32
N SER A 105 7.37 -0.49 -1.32
CA SER A 105 7.13 0.08 -2.65
C SER A 105 6.69 -0.99 -3.64
N PHE A 106 5.47 -0.84 -4.17
CA PHE A 106 4.95 -1.68 -5.27
C PHE A 106 4.94 -0.96 -6.61
N GLN A 107 5.60 0.20 -6.69
CA GLN A 107 5.71 0.97 -7.92
C GLN A 107 6.42 0.17 -9.02
N ASN A 108 5.96 0.32 -10.27
CA ASN A 108 6.62 -0.30 -11.42
C ASN A 108 7.98 0.37 -11.69
N GLY A 109 8.93 -0.43 -12.18
CA GLY A 109 10.31 0.02 -12.38
C GLY A 109 11.17 -0.18 -11.15
N ILE A 110 12.42 0.23 -11.25
CA ILE A 110 13.47 0.08 -10.23
C ILE A 110 13.98 1.45 -9.79
N GLY A 111 14.60 1.48 -8.61
CA GLY A 111 15.23 2.70 -8.07
C GLY A 111 14.34 3.50 -7.12
N HIS A 112 13.05 3.21 -7.03
CA HIS A 112 12.14 3.91 -6.11
C HIS A 112 12.51 3.64 -4.64
N GLU A 113 12.89 2.42 -4.33
CA GLU A 113 13.34 2.03 -2.99
C GLU A 113 14.57 2.82 -2.55
N ALA A 114 15.51 3.10 -3.46
CA ALA A 114 16.69 3.92 -3.16
C ALA A 114 16.30 5.37 -2.79
N ILE A 115 15.31 5.94 -3.48
CA ILE A 115 14.77 7.26 -3.16
C ILE A 115 14.07 7.23 -1.79
N ILE A 116 13.27 6.20 -1.51
CA ILE A 116 12.60 6.06 -0.21
C ILE A 116 13.65 5.94 0.89
N LYS A 117 14.64 5.05 0.73
CA LYS A 117 15.75 4.85 1.68
C LYS A 117 16.47 6.16 2.03
N SER A 118 16.77 7.00 1.03
CA SER A 118 17.44 8.29 1.24
C SER A 118 16.63 9.29 2.10
N ILE A 119 15.32 9.09 2.20
CA ILE A 119 14.41 9.99 2.94
C ILE A 119 14.06 9.46 4.32
N VAL A 120 13.85 8.13 4.46
CA VAL A 120 13.30 7.53 5.68
C VAL A 120 14.29 6.65 6.44
N GLY A 121 15.42 6.28 5.84
CA GLY A 121 16.43 5.36 6.37
C GLY A 121 16.36 3.97 5.74
N ASP A 122 17.52 3.33 5.60
CA ASP A 122 17.68 2.07 4.85
C ASP A 122 16.91 0.91 5.48
N GLU A 123 16.97 0.81 6.80
CA GLU A 123 16.38 -0.28 7.59
C GLU A 123 14.84 -0.29 7.56
N LYS A 124 14.23 0.81 7.12
CA LYS A 124 12.76 0.95 7.07
C LYS A 124 12.15 0.46 5.76
N VAL A 125 12.96 0.19 4.74
CA VAL A 125 12.46 -0.05 3.38
C VAL A 125 12.58 -1.51 3.00
N ILE A 126 11.45 -2.10 2.64
CA ILE A 126 11.34 -3.41 2.02
C ILE A 126 10.89 -3.27 0.56
N GLY A 127 11.31 -4.19 -0.28
CA GLY A 127 10.90 -4.24 -1.68
C GLY A 127 9.53 -4.89 -1.84
N GLY A 128 8.81 -4.48 -2.89
CA GLY A 128 7.54 -5.10 -3.26
C GLY A 128 7.36 -5.19 -4.77
N THR A 129 6.66 -6.21 -5.22
CA THR A 129 6.17 -6.33 -6.59
C THR A 129 4.83 -7.04 -6.61
N THR A 130 3.99 -6.75 -7.62
CA THR A 130 2.64 -7.31 -7.70
C THR A 130 2.29 -7.65 -9.14
N THR A 131 1.52 -8.70 -9.34
CA THR A 131 0.86 -9.04 -10.61
C THR A 131 -0.61 -8.62 -10.62
N GLN A 132 -1.11 -8.02 -9.55
CA GLN A 132 -2.44 -7.44 -9.48
C GLN A 132 -2.64 -6.38 -10.55
N ALA A 133 -3.88 -6.21 -11.01
CA ALA A 133 -4.27 -5.22 -11.98
C ALA A 133 -5.58 -4.54 -11.59
N SER A 134 -5.61 -3.22 -11.69
CA SER A 134 -6.79 -2.40 -11.39
C SER A 134 -6.79 -1.14 -12.25
N ASN A 135 -7.98 -0.63 -12.56
CA ASN A 135 -8.21 0.65 -13.24
C ASN A 135 -9.11 1.55 -12.39
N ILE A 136 -8.89 2.87 -12.47
CA ILE A 136 -9.85 3.86 -11.97
C ILE A 136 -10.98 4.00 -13.01
N LEU A 137 -12.23 3.93 -12.55
CA LEU A 137 -13.42 4.17 -13.35
C LEU A 137 -14.00 5.57 -13.11
N GLY A 138 -13.69 6.17 -11.97
CA GLY A 138 -14.11 7.51 -11.57
C GLY A 138 -13.70 7.81 -10.13
N PRO A 139 -14.07 8.98 -9.59
CA PRO A 139 -13.86 9.29 -8.18
C PRO A 139 -14.46 8.21 -7.28
N GLY A 140 -13.69 7.68 -6.33
CA GLY A 140 -14.12 6.62 -5.42
C GLY A 140 -14.45 5.26 -6.06
N HIS A 141 -14.12 5.04 -7.34
CA HIS A 141 -14.55 3.86 -8.07
C HIS A 141 -13.40 3.21 -8.86
N ILE A 142 -13.15 1.93 -8.62
CA ILE A 142 -12.13 1.13 -9.30
C ILE A 142 -12.70 -0.18 -9.85
N MET A 143 -11.99 -0.74 -10.83
CA MET A 143 -12.18 -2.10 -11.34
C MET A 143 -11.04 -2.99 -10.85
N ASN A 144 -11.35 -4.06 -10.15
CA ASN A 144 -10.41 -5.14 -9.84
C ASN A 144 -10.45 -6.22 -10.92
N HIS A 145 -9.36 -6.41 -11.67
CA HIS A 145 -9.35 -7.36 -12.79
C HIS A 145 -9.08 -8.80 -12.37
N ALA A 146 -8.36 -9.03 -11.27
CA ALA A 146 -8.02 -10.38 -10.82
C ALA A 146 -7.48 -10.38 -9.38
N ALA A 147 -7.64 -11.51 -8.68
CA ALA A 147 -6.89 -11.79 -7.45
C ALA A 147 -5.63 -12.56 -7.82
N LEU A 148 -4.50 -11.87 -7.84
CA LEU A 148 -3.19 -12.40 -8.16
C LEU A 148 -2.21 -12.11 -7.03
N PRO A 149 -1.17 -12.95 -6.83
CA PRO A 149 -0.24 -12.76 -5.75
C PRO A 149 0.62 -11.50 -5.91
N SER A 150 1.07 -11.01 -4.77
CA SER A 150 2.09 -9.97 -4.64
C SER A 150 3.25 -10.52 -3.82
N TRP A 151 4.42 -9.93 -3.92
CA TRP A 151 5.62 -10.36 -3.20
C TRP A 151 6.25 -9.21 -2.47
N ILE A 152 6.74 -9.49 -1.26
CA ILE A 152 7.59 -8.58 -0.50
C ILE A 152 8.85 -9.29 -0.03
N GLY A 153 9.92 -8.55 0.19
CA GLY A 153 11.19 -9.09 0.70
C GLY A 153 12.08 -7.97 1.20
N GLU A 154 13.10 -8.32 1.97
CA GLU A 154 14.13 -7.35 2.30
C GLU A 154 14.75 -6.82 1.02
N TYR A 155 15.01 -5.51 0.98
CA TYR A 155 15.52 -4.90 -0.25
C TYR A 155 16.92 -5.45 -0.62
N ASP A 156 17.72 -5.83 0.36
CA ASP A 156 19.05 -6.39 0.17
C ASP A 156 19.07 -7.94 0.20
N GLY A 157 17.90 -8.54 0.16
CA GLY A 157 17.67 -9.99 0.10
C GLY A 157 17.41 -10.62 1.46
N GLY A 158 16.81 -11.82 1.44
CA GLY A 158 16.46 -12.59 2.62
C GLY A 158 15.02 -12.44 3.08
N ILE A 159 14.58 -13.42 3.88
CA ILE A 159 13.28 -13.44 4.53
C ILE A 159 13.52 -13.29 6.04
N THR A 160 13.06 -12.18 6.60
CA THR A 160 13.11 -11.90 8.03
C THR A 160 11.75 -12.10 8.68
N ASP A 161 11.72 -12.12 10.01
CA ASP A 161 10.46 -12.26 10.76
C ASP A 161 9.46 -11.15 10.37
N ARG A 162 9.92 -9.90 10.19
CA ARG A 162 9.04 -8.79 9.78
C ARG A 162 8.42 -9.00 8.40
N ILE A 163 9.17 -9.58 7.45
CA ILE A 163 8.65 -9.91 6.11
C ILE A 163 7.57 -10.98 6.22
N THR A 164 7.82 -12.03 6.98
CA THR A 164 6.87 -13.12 7.21
C THR A 164 5.61 -12.60 7.90
N GLU A 165 5.75 -11.85 8.99
CA GLU A 165 4.60 -11.28 9.72
C GLU A 165 3.72 -10.37 8.85
N ILE A 166 4.32 -9.52 8.02
CA ILE A 166 3.57 -8.64 7.12
C ILE A 166 2.88 -9.46 6.01
N ALA A 167 3.59 -10.42 5.42
CA ALA A 167 3.03 -11.27 4.37
C ALA A 167 1.83 -12.07 4.87
N ASP A 168 1.95 -12.70 6.04
CA ASP A 168 0.86 -13.47 6.68
C ASP A 168 -0.32 -12.56 7.03
N THR A 169 -0.04 -11.36 7.58
CA THR A 169 -1.08 -10.40 7.93
C THR A 169 -1.86 -9.96 6.69
N PHE A 170 -1.19 -9.61 5.60
CA PHE A 170 -1.86 -9.14 4.38
C PHE A 170 -2.63 -10.26 3.71
N THR A 171 -2.08 -11.48 3.68
CA THR A 171 -2.77 -12.66 3.15
C THR A 171 -4.04 -12.99 3.94
N ALA A 172 -3.99 -12.91 5.27
CA ALA A 172 -5.17 -13.06 6.13
C ALA A 172 -6.25 -11.98 5.90
N HIS A 173 -5.85 -10.84 5.27
CA HIS A 173 -6.73 -9.71 4.94
C HIS A 173 -6.97 -9.55 3.44
N ASN A 174 -7.19 -10.64 2.71
CA ASN A 174 -7.57 -10.69 1.28
C ASN A 174 -6.52 -10.18 0.28
N LEU A 175 -5.31 -9.87 0.70
CA LEU A 175 -4.25 -9.46 -0.19
C LEU A 175 -3.14 -10.52 -0.17
N GLU A 176 -3.24 -11.53 -1.06
CA GLU A 176 -2.25 -12.60 -1.14
C GLU A 176 -0.84 -12.01 -1.28
N MET A 177 -0.03 -12.19 -0.23
CA MET A 177 1.31 -11.64 -0.12
C MET A 177 2.30 -12.74 0.20
N ILE A 178 3.31 -12.91 -0.64
CA ILE A 178 4.30 -13.97 -0.53
C ILE A 178 5.65 -13.36 -0.12
N ALA A 179 6.27 -13.92 0.92
CA ALA A 179 7.63 -13.59 1.29
C ALA A 179 8.60 -14.07 0.21
N ALA A 180 9.49 -13.21 -0.26
CA ALA A 180 10.42 -13.47 -1.35
C ALA A 180 11.86 -13.29 -0.89
N GLU A 181 12.71 -14.29 -1.12
CA GLU A 181 14.13 -14.27 -0.82
C GLU A 181 14.87 -13.16 -1.60
N ASP A 182 14.51 -12.95 -2.87
CA ASP A 182 15.07 -11.93 -3.74
C ASP A 182 13.95 -11.19 -4.49
N VAL A 183 13.40 -10.18 -3.84
CA VAL A 183 12.33 -9.36 -4.41
C VAL A 183 12.82 -8.48 -5.57
N LYS A 184 14.11 -8.08 -5.58
CA LYS A 184 14.70 -7.33 -6.69
C LYS A 184 14.67 -8.15 -7.97
N LYS A 185 15.12 -9.40 -7.92
CA LYS A 185 15.08 -10.32 -9.06
C LYS A 185 13.65 -10.49 -9.58
N ARG A 186 12.67 -10.70 -8.68
CA ARG A 186 11.26 -10.79 -9.08
C ARG A 186 10.76 -9.52 -9.77
N LYS A 187 11.16 -8.37 -9.27
CA LYS A 187 10.79 -7.06 -9.85
C LYS A 187 11.39 -6.85 -11.25
N TRP A 188 12.62 -7.36 -11.47
CA TRP A 188 13.27 -7.34 -12.77
C TRP A 188 12.64 -8.28 -13.81
N MET A 189 12.09 -9.42 -13.36
CA MET A 189 11.49 -10.44 -14.23
C MET A 189 10.06 -10.11 -14.65
N LYS A 190 9.45 -9.09 -14.06
CA LYS A 190 8.11 -8.62 -14.38
C LYS A 190 8.10 -7.69 -15.60
#